data_2c3de6891918b56738ba2d4cf06bd27e
#
_entry.id   2c3de6891918b56738ba2d4cf06bd27e
#
_cell.length_a   1.000
_cell.length_b   1.000
_cell.length_c   1.000
_cell.angle_alpha   90.00
_cell.angle_beta   90.00
_cell.angle_gamma   90.00
#
_symmetry.space_group_name_H-M   'P 1'
#
loop_
_entity.id
_entity.type
_entity.pdbx_description
1 polymer ?
#
loop_
_entity_poly.entity_id
_entity_poly.type
_entity_poly.pdbx_seq_one_letter_code
_entity_poly.pdbx_strand_id
1 'polypeptide(L)'
;MVITFLTDFGLQDDFVGTCHGVIARIAPEARVIDITHGIRPGHVLQGALVLANTLSYMPAGVHLAVVDPGVGSGRRALALRDREDRLYVGPDNGLLLPAADRAGGVVEARELTNADYSLQPVSRTFHGRDLFSPAAAHLAAGVALAELGPPVDPEELVRLEMPEPEVGQHRIRAVVMVVDRFGNVALNLRRDQLDEAELAAGTRVELTCSGQRFYAVSARTFADAPPGSLILYEDSYGSLALAVSRGSAAQLLRVEEGGEIVLDLAAR
;
A
#
# COMPACT_ATOMS: atom_id res chain seq x y z
N MET A 1 -2.88 -23.48 1.06
CA MET A 1 -2.06 -22.28 0.79
C MET A 1 -2.70 -21.08 1.49
N VAL A 2 -1.94 -20.00 1.72
CA VAL A 2 -2.50 -18.76 2.30
C VAL A 2 -2.93 -17.82 1.18
N ILE A 3 -4.06 -17.12 1.39
CA ILE A 3 -4.49 -15.97 0.58
C ILE A 3 -4.48 -14.75 1.49
N THR A 4 -3.71 -13.71 1.19
CA THR A 4 -3.88 -12.42 1.86
C THR A 4 -4.87 -11.57 1.09
N PHE A 5 -5.70 -10.76 1.79
CA PHE A 5 -6.75 -10.00 1.15
C PHE A 5 -6.73 -8.53 1.58
N LEU A 6 -6.65 -7.63 0.61
CA LEU A 6 -6.64 -6.17 0.78
C LEU A 6 -7.64 -5.54 -0.17
N THR A 7 -8.50 -4.63 0.34
CA THR A 7 -9.45 -3.88 -0.49
C THR A 7 -9.76 -2.50 0.07
N ASP A 8 -10.53 -1.73 -0.69
CA ASP A 8 -11.20 -0.50 -0.30
C ASP A 8 -12.72 -0.68 -0.05
N PHE A 9 -13.18 -1.93 0.14
CA PHE A 9 -14.62 -2.26 0.23
C PHE A 9 -15.27 -1.82 1.55
N GLY A 10 -14.47 -1.57 2.59
CA GLY A 10 -14.99 -1.42 3.95
C GLY A 10 -15.49 -2.74 4.54
N LEU A 11 -16.09 -2.66 5.73
CA LEU A 11 -16.68 -3.81 6.43
C LEU A 11 -18.17 -3.59 6.76
N GLN A 12 -18.78 -2.52 6.25
CA GLN A 12 -20.17 -2.18 6.52
C GLN A 12 -21.13 -2.99 5.63
N ASP A 13 -20.68 -3.29 4.41
CA ASP A 13 -21.45 -4.01 3.40
C ASP A 13 -21.00 -5.47 3.28
N ASP A 14 -21.68 -6.26 2.45
CA ASP A 14 -21.48 -7.69 2.27
C ASP A 14 -20.29 -8.04 1.34
N PHE A 15 -19.64 -7.06 0.72
CA PHE A 15 -18.65 -7.28 -0.34
C PHE A 15 -17.50 -8.20 0.09
N VAL A 16 -16.90 -7.94 1.24
CA VAL A 16 -15.79 -8.76 1.78
C VAL A 16 -16.27 -10.17 2.11
N GLY A 17 -17.39 -10.28 2.81
CA GLY A 17 -17.97 -11.58 3.17
C GLY A 17 -18.33 -12.42 1.94
N THR A 18 -18.86 -11.79 0.90
CA THR A 18 -19.18 -12.44 -0.38
C THR A 18 -17.91 -12.98 -1.06
N CYS A 19 -16.82 -12.20 -1.10
CA CYS A 19 -15.53 -12.64 -1.64
C CYS A 19 -14.96 -13.84 -0.85
N HIS A 20 -15.02 -13.78 0.49
CA HIS A 20 -14.63 -14.92 1.35
C HIS A 20 -15.46 -16.16 1.04
N GLY A 21 -16.77 -16.01 0.84
CA GLY A 21 -17.66 -17.12 0.47
C GLY A 21 -17.26 -17.77 -0.85
N VAL A 22 -16.89 -16.98 -1.86
CA VAL A 22 -16.38 -17.47 -3.14
C VAL A 22 -15.07 -18.23 -2.96
N ILE A 23 -14.12 -17.67 -2.23
CA ILE A 23 -12.83 -18.31 -1.93
C ILE A 23 -13.04 -19.65 -1.24
N ALA A 24 -13.88 -19.68 -0.19
CA ALA A 24 -14.16 -20.89 0.58
C ALA A 24 -14.82 -22.00 -0.23
N ARG A 25 -15.63 -21.66 -1.24
CA ARG A 25 -16.25 -22.65 -2.14
C ARG A 25 -15.26 -23.27 -3.11
N ILE A 26 -14.24 -22.54 -3.56
CA ILE A 26 -13.28 -23.00 -4.56
C ILE A 26 -12.06 -23.65 -3.87
N ALA A 27 -11.56 -23.03 -2.80
CA ALA A 27 -10.39 -23.48 -2.05
C ALA A 27 -10.70 -23.56 -0.55
N PRO A 28 -11.49 -24.54 -0.10
CA PRO A 28 -11.93 -24.65 1.31
C PRO A 28 -10.78 -24.82 2.30
N GLU A 29 -9.64 -25.34 1.85
CA GLU A 29 -8.43 -25.50 2.66
C GLU A 29 -7.52 -24.27 2.65
N ALA A 30 -7.86 -23.23 1.91
CA ALA A 30 -7.08 -21.98 1.90
C ALA A 30 -7.38 -21.18 3.16
N ARG A 31 -6.31 -20.70 3.83
CA ARG A 31 -6.46 -19.75 4.92
C ARG A 31 -6.44 -18.32 4.37
N VAL A 32 -7.50 -17.57 4.59
CA VAL A 32 -7.55 -16.14 4.25
C VAL A 32 -7.06 -15.31 5.43
N ILE A 33 -6.18 -14.35 5.15
CA ILE A 33 -5.69 -13.33 6.09
C ILE A 33 -6.05 -11.97 5.53
N ASP A 34 -7.00 -11.28 6.14
CA ASP A 34 -7.33 -9.91 5.75
C ASP A 34 -6.20 -8.96 6.19
N ILE A 35 -5.56 -8.31 5.23
CA ILE A 35 -4.61 -7.24 5.53
C ILE A 35 -5.39 -6.02 6.00
N THR A 36 -6.28 -5.53 5.17
CA THR A 36 -7.24 -4.47 5.50
C THR A 36 -8.30 -4.34 4.42
N HIS A 37 -9.48 -3.88 4.79
CA HIS A 37 -10.54 -3.46 3.86
C HIS A 37 -10.86 -1.96 4.02
N GLY A 38 -9.99 -1.26 4.74
CA GLY A 38 -10.15 0.16 5.06
C GLY A 38 -9.29 1.10 4.22
N ILE A 39 -8.82 0.67 3.05
CA ILE A 39 -8.23 1.60 2.07
C ILE A 39 -9.31 2.61 1.68
N ARG A 40 -8.95 3.87 1.55
CA ARG A 40 -9.91 4.88 1.09
C ARG A 40 -10.41 4.52 -0.32
N PRO A 41 -11.71 4.67 -0.59
CA PRO A 41 -12.30 4.28 -1.86
C PRO A 41 -11.53 4.84 -3.06
N GLY A 42 -11.08 3.94 -3.95
CA GLY A 42 -10.32 4.27 -5.15
C GLY A 42 -8.87 4.73 -4.93
N HIS A 43 -8.34 4.72 -3.70
CA HIS A 43 -7.00 5.23 -3.41
C HIS A 43 -5.90 4.19 -3.68
N VAL A 44 -5.60 3.96 -4.96
CA VAL A 44 -4.68 2.91 -5.42
C VAL A 44 -3.29 3.02 -4.76
N LEU A 45 -2.74 4.25 -4.66
CA LEU A 45 -1.43 4.48 -4.05
C LEU A 45 -1.39 4.03 -2.58
N GLN A 46 -2.41 4.36 -1.78
CA GLN A 46 -2.49 3.91 -0.40
C GLN A 46 -2.52 2.38 -0.32
N GLY A 47 -3.35 1.74 -1.15
CA GLY A 47 -3.44 0.28 -1.23
C GLY A 47 -2.09 -0.36 -1.58
N ALA A 48 -1.38 0.20 -2.56
CA ALA A 48 -0.07 -0.29 -3.01
C ALA A 48 0.99 -0.18 -1.90
N LEU A 49 1.03 0.93 -1.18
CA LEU A 49 1.96 1.13 -0.06
C LEU A 49 1.67 0.20 1.11
N VAL A 50 0.39 0.04 1.49
CA VAL A 50 -0.02 -0.89 2.55
C VAL A 50 0.34 -2.31 2.17
N LEU A 51 0.05 -2.74 0.94
CA LEU A 51 0.41 -4.07 0.43
C LEU A 51 1.94 -4.26 0.51
N ALA A 52 2.72 -3.35 -0.06
CA ALA A 52 4.18 -3.43 -0.10
C ALA A 52 4.81 -3.47 1.30
N ASN A 53 4.28 -2.70 2.24
CA ASN A 53 4.77 -2.67 3.62
C ASN A 53 4.43 -3.95 4.39
N THR A 54 3.29 -4.57 4.09
CA THR A 54 2.77 -5.71 4.85
C THR A 54 3.36 -7.04 4.37
N LEU A 55 3.65 -7.20 3.07
CA LEU A 55 4.01 -8.50 2.50
C LEU A 55 5.32 -9.09 3.05
N SER A 56 6.26 -8.29 3.52
CA SER A 56 7.47 -8.79 4.19
C SER A 56 7.17 -9.58 5.48
N TYR A 57 5.99 -9.40 6.06
CA TYR A 57 5.53 -10.08 7.27
C TYR A 57 4.52 -11.19 6.98
N MET A 58 4.13 -11.39 5.70
CA MET A 58 3.16 -12.39 5.30
C MET A 58 3.86 -13.66 4.81
N PRO A 59 3.27 -14.84 5.04
CA PRO A 59 3.77 -16.07 4.45
C PRO A 59 3.64 -16.02 2.93
N ALA A 60 4.51 -16.76 2.23
CA ALA A 60 4.37 -16.97 0.79
C ALA A 60 2.98 -17.56 0.47
N GLY A 61 2.36 -17.07 -0.60
CA GLY A 61 1.01 -17.46 -0.98
C GLY A 61 0.47 -16.61 -2.11
N VAL A 62 -0.86 -16.48 -2.16
CA VAL A 62 -1.56 -15.64 -3.12
C VAL A 62 -1.96 -14.33 -2.44
N HIS A 63 -1.54 -13.21 -3.00
CA HIS A 63 -1.84 -11.87 -2.48
C HIS A 63 -2.94 -11.23 -3.33
N LEU A 64 -4.18 -11.33 -2.85
CA LEU A 64 -5.35 -10.72 -3.46
C LEU A 64 -5.48 -9.27 -3.02
N ALA A 65 -5.37 -8.32 -3.95
CA ALA A 65 -5.55 -6.90 -3.67
C ALA A 65 -6.47 -6.25 -4.69
N VAL A 66 -7.52 -5.60 -4.21
CA VAL A 66 -8.55 -4.99 -5.04
C VAL A 66 -8.87 -3.58 -4.54
N VAL A 67 -8.24 -2.59 -5.17
CA VAL A 67 -8.60 -1.17 -5.13
C VAL A 67 -8.74 -0.73 -6.58
N ASP A 68 -9.97 -0.66 -7.07
CA ASP A 68 -10.25 -0.69 -8.50
C ASP A 68 -11.24 0.38 -8.96
N PRO A 69 -10.83 1.66 -9.02
CA PRO A 69 -11.68 2.72 -9.56
C PRO A 69 -12.02 2.55 -11.04
N GLY A 70 -11.28 1.67 -11.75
CA GLY A 70 -11.49 1.34 -13.15
C GLY A 70 -12.33 0.09 -13.39
N VAL A 71 -13.05 -0.44 -12.40
CA VAL A 71 -13.90 -1.63 -12.57
C VAL A 71 -14.89 -1.46 -13.72
N GLY A 72 -15.00 -2.47 -14.58
CA GLY A 72 -15.88 -2.43 -15.76
C GLY A 72 -15.37 -1.60 -16.95
N SER A 73 -14.18 -0.99 -16.86
CA SER A 73 -13.49 -0.33 -17.97
C SER A 73 -12.63 -1.32 -18.78
N GLY A 74 -11.80 -0.81 -19.68
CA GLY A 74 -10.84 -1.61 -20.45
C GLY A 74 -9.53 -1.97 -19.69
N ARG A 75 -9.43 -1.72 -18.37
CA ARG A 75 -8.25 -2.12 -17.59
C ARG A 75 -8.14 -3.64 -17.51
N ARG A 76 -6.93 -4.18 -17.65
CA ARG A 76 -6.67 -5.62 -17.54
C ARG A 76 -6.90 -6.11 -16.10
N ALA A 77 -7.38 -7.34 -15.97
CA ALA A 77 -7.37 -8.08 -14.70
C ALA A 77 -6.16 -9.02 -14.72
N LEU A 78 -5.34 -9.03 -13.67
CA LEU A 78 -4.03 -9.68 -13.68
C LEU A 78 -3.88 -10.74 -12.60
N ALA A 79 -3.08 -11.74 -12.93
CA ALA A 79 -2.33 -12.54 -11.97
C ALA A 79 -0.84 -12.45 -12.29
N LEU A 80 -0.01 -12.26 -11.27
CA LEU A 80 1.43 -12.04 -11.38
C LEU A 80 2.19 -13.05 -10.51
N ARG A 81 3.46 -13.33 -10.86
CA ARG A 81 4.43 -14.01 -10.03
C ARG A 81 5.71 -13.19 -9.94
N ASP A 82 6.24 -13.01 -8.72
CA ASP A 82 7.51 -12.33 -8.47
C ASP A 82 8.70 -13.32 -8.42
N ARG A 83 9.90 -12.80 -8.16
CA ARG A 83 11.13 -13.60 -8.04
C ARG A 83 11.21 -14.47 -6.79
N GLU A 84 10.38 -14.21 -5.78
CA GLU A 84 10.27 -15.01 -4.56
C GLU A 84 9.10 -16.01 -4.63
N ASP A 85 8.55 -16.26 -5.84
CA ASP A 85 7.42 -17.16 -6.10
C ASP A 85 6.11 -16.77 -5.38
N ARG A 86 5.95 -15.50 -4.98
CA ARG A 86 4.68 -14.99 -4.50
C ARG A 86 3.76 -14.72 -5.68
N LEU A 87 2.49 -15.01 -5.50
CA LEU A 87 1.45 -14.77 -6.48
C LEU A 87 0.61 -13.56 -6.10
N TYR A 88 0.25 -12.75 -7.07
CA TYR A 88 -0.57 -11.56 -6.88
C TYR A 88 -1.76 -11.60 -7.79
N VAL A 89 -2.93 -11.18 -7.30
CA VAL A 89 -4.15 -11.09 -8.10
C VAL A 89 -4.81 -9.74 -7.87
N GLY A 90 -5.14 -9.02 -8.94
CA GLY A 90 -5.77 -7.71 -8.86
C GLY A 90 -5.84 -6.96 -10.19
N PRO A 91 -6.28 -5.70 -10.17
CA PRO A 91 -6.35 -4.85 -11.35
C PRO A 91 -4.97 -4.38 -11.81
N ASP A 92 -4.82 -4.20 -13.13
CA ASP A 92 -3.65 -3.55 -13.75
C ASP A 92 -3.79 -2.03 -13.66
N ASN A 93 -3.50 -1.49 -12.50
CA ASN A 93 -3.56 -0.05 -12.19
C ASN A 93 -2.41 0.42 -11.29
N GLY A 94 -1.36 -0.40 -11.19
CA GLY A 94 -0.18 -0.12 -10.38
C GLY A 94 -0.27 -0.60 -8.92
N LEU A 95 -1.40 -1.12 -8.47
CA LEU A 95 -1.63 -1.57 -7.09
C LEU A 95 -0.63 -2.64 -6.64
N LEU A 96 -0.31 -3.61 -7.50
CA LEU A 96 0.45 -4.81 -7.15
C LEU A 96 1.96 -4.60 -7.23
N LEU A 97 2.41 -3.72 -8.14
CA LEU A 97 3.81 -3.63 -8.53
C LEU A 97 4.76 -3.18 -7.41
N PRO A 98 4.44 -2.19 -6.55
CA PRO A 98 5.36 -1.80 -5.47
C PRO A 98 5.70 -2.94 -4.51
N ALA A 99 4.77 -3.87 -4.31
CA ALA A 99 5.00 -5.06 -3.49
C ALA A 99 5.85 -6.10 -4.23
N ALA A 100 5.57 -6.37 -5.50
CA ALA A 100 6.35 -7.28 -6.33
C ALA A 100 7.78 -6.77 -6.57
N ASP A 101 7.96 -5.46 -6.78
CA ASP A 101 9.28 -4.84 -6.97
C ASP A 101 10.18 -5.00 -5.72
N ARG A 102 9.62 -4.93 -4.50
CA ARG A 102 10.37 -5.23 -3.27
C ARG A 102 10.82 -6.69 -3.17
N ALA A 103 10.12 -7.60 -3.84
CA ALA A 103 10.47 -9.02 -3.95
C ALA A 103 11.29 -9.34 -5.20
N GLY A 104 11.97 -8.35 -5.78
CA GLY A 104 12.86 -8.50 -6.92
C GLY A 104 12.20 -8.36 -8.29
N GLY A 105 10.93 -7.96 -8.34
CA GLY A 105 10.19 -7.67 -9.57
C GLY A 105 9.37 -8.84 -10.10
N VAL A 106 8.49 -8.52 -11.04
CA VAL A 106 7.60 -9.49 -11.69
C VAL A 106 8.39 -10.34 -12.69
N VAL A 107 8.23 -11.66 -12.63
CA VAL A 107 8.83 -12.61 -13.56
C VAL A 107 7.82 -13.23 -14.53
N GLU A 108 6.55 -13.24 -14.17
CA GLU A 108 5.47 -13.75 -15.00
C GLU A 108 4.18 -12.96 -14.73
N ALA A 109 3.48 -12.60 -15.80
CA ALA A 109 2.18 -11.95 -15.73
C ALA A 109 1.19 -12.60 -16.68
N ARG A 110 -0.06 -12.73 -16.25
CA ARG A 110 -1.18 -13.29 -17.03
C ARG A 110 -2.39 -12.38 -16.93
N GLU A 111 -3.07 -12.19 -18.04
CA GLU A 111 -4.38 -11.55 -18.04
C GLU A 111 -5.47 -12.60 -17.71
N LEU A 112 -6.36 -12.26 -16.77
CA LEU A 112 -7.44 -13.14 -16.32
C LEU A 112 -8.58 -13.16 -17.33
N THR A 113 -8.47 -13.99 -18.36
CA THR A 113 -9.46 -14.09 -19.44
C THR A 113 -10.09 -15.48 -19.55
N ASN A 114 -9.53 -16.49 -18.86
CA ASN A 114 -10.08 -17.83 -18.90
C ASN A 114 -11.35 -17.94 -18.05
N ALA A 115 -12.49 -18.17 -18.69
CA ALA A 115 -13.80 -18.22 -18.06
C ALA A 115 -13.97 -19.37 -17.06
N ASP A 116 -13.16 -20.43 -17.16
CA ASP A 116 -13.21 -21.58 -16.25
C ASP A 116 -12.76 -21.21 -14.82
N TYR A 117 -12.02 -20.12 -14.68
CA TYR A 117 -11.47 -19.63 -13.39
C TYR A 117 -12.16 -18.35 -12.91
N SER A 118 -13.35 -18.06 -13.41
CA SER A 118 -14.17 -16.92 -13.00
C SER A 118 -15.63 -17.34 -12.77
N LEU A 119 -16.38 -16.51 -12.03
CA LEU A 119 -17.83 -16.71 -11.93
C LEU A 119 -18.53 -16.16 -13.17
N GLN A 120 -19.49 -16.91 -13.69
CA GLN A 120 -20.24 -16.52 -14.86
C GLN A 120 -21.73 -16.28 -14.53
N PRO A 121 -22.37 -15.24 -15.06
CA PRO A 121 -21.78 -14.15 -15.83
C PRO A 121 -20.97 -13.19 -14.96
N VAL A 122 -19.88 -12.62 -15.50
CA VAL A 122 -19.08 -11.61 -14.81
C VAL A 122 -19.89 -10.31 -14.72
N SER A 123 -20.05 -9.78 -13.50
CA SER A 123 -20.64 -8.47 -13.26
C SER A 123 -19.73 -7.34 -13.78
N ARG A 124 -20.31 -6.26 -14.26
CA ARG A 124 -19.55 -5.07 -14.68
C ARG A 124 -19.01 -4.23 -13.52
N THR A 125 -19.48 -4.47 -12.30
CA THR A 125 -19.22 -3.60 -11.13
C THR A 125 -18.63 -4.34 -9.93
N PHE A 126 -18.47 -5.70 -10.02
CA PHE A 126 -17.95 -6.47 -8.88
C PHE A 126 -16.93 -7.52 -9.32
N HIS A 127 -15.86 -7.09 -9.99
CA HIS A 127 -14.76 -7.97 -10.40
C HIS A 127 -14.03 -8.60 -9.19
N GLY A 128 -14.06 -7.98 -8.01
CA GLY A 128 -13.58 -8.56 -6.76
C GLY A 128 -14.17 -9.94 -6.51
N ARG A 129 -15.48 -10.08 -6.67
CA ARG A 129 -16.22 -11.33 -6.51
C ARG A 129 -16.05 -12.28 -7.68
N ASP A 130 -16.17 -11.76 -8.94
CA ASP A 130 -16.38 -12.60 -10.10
C ASP A 130 -15.10 -13.01 -10.83
N LEU A 131 -14.03 -12.22 -10.71
CA LEU A 131 -12.74 -12.47 -11.36
C LEU A 131 -11.61 -12.70 -10.34
N PHE A 132 -11.38 -11.75 -9.42
CA PHE A 132 -10.18 -11.76 -8.60
C PHE A 132 -10.23 -12.81 -7.49
N SER A 133 -11.34 -12.92 -6.76
CA SER A 133 -11.48 -13.93 -5.71
C SER A 133 -11.44 -15.37 -6.26
N PRO A 134 -12.14 -15.71 -7.38
CA PRO A 134 -12.01 -17.02 -8.01
C PRO A 134 -10.58 -17.31 -8.46
N ALA A 135 -9.92 -16.39 -9.18
CA ALA A 135 -8.54 -16.58 -9.64
C ALA A 135 -7.57 -16.83 -8.47
N ALA A 136 -7.67 -16.03 -7.40
CA ALA A 136 -6.85 -16.23 -6.21
C ALA A 136 -7.09 -17.58 -5.54
N ALA A 137 -8.35 -18.02 -5.48
CA ALA A 137 -8.73 -19.30 -4.90
C ALA A 137 -8.22 -20.48 -5.74
N HIS A 138 -8.34 -20.42 -7.08
CA HIS A 138 -7.82 -21.46 -7.96
C HIS A 138 -6.30 -21.58 -7.90
N LEU A 139 -5.58 -20.45 -7.86
CA LEU A 139 -4.13 -20.45 -7.61
C LEU A 139 -3.78 -21.08 -6.26
N ALA A 140 -4.52 -20.75 -5.21
CA ALA A 140 -4.33 -21.34 -3.88
C ALA A 140 -4.64 -22.83 -3.82
N ALA A 141 -5.53 -23.32 -4.70
CA ALA A 141 -5.83 -24.73 -4.91
C ALA A 141 -4.81 -25.46 -5.79
N GLY A 142 -3.80 -24.74 -6.34
CA GLY A 142 -2.71 -25.35 -7.10
C GLY A 142 -2.86 -25.28 -8.62
N VAL A 143 -3.82 -24.52 -9.14
CA VAL A 143 -3.91 -24.23 -10.58
C VAL A 143 -2.67 -23.42 -11.01
N ALA A 144 -2.08 -23.80 -12.13
CA ALA A 144 -0.91 -23.10 -12.65
C ALA A 144 -1.27 -21.69 -13.15
N LEU A 145 -0.40 -20.70 -12.90
CA LEU A 145 -0.62 -19.33 -13.33
C LEU A 145 -0.95 -19.22 -14.83
N ALA A 146 -0.28 -20.03 -15.65
CA ALA A 146 -0.46 -20.07 -17.11
C ALA A 146 -1.88 -20.44 -17.57
N GLU A 147 -2.66 -21.14 -16.74
CA GLU A 147 -4.03 -21.57 -17.06
C GLU A 147 -5.03 -20.39 -17.00
N LEU A 148 -4.70 -19.29 -16.30
CA LEU A 148 -5.63 -18.18 -16.07
C LEU A 148 -5.82 -17.30 -17.31
N GLY A 149 -4.91 -17.39 -18.30
CA GLY A 149 -5.03 -16.68 -19.55
C GLY A 149 -3.69 -16.35 -20.25
N PRO A 150 -3.70 -15.50 -21.26
CA PRO A 150 -2.53 -15.20 -22.07
C PRO A 150 -1.46 -14.45 -21.26
N PRO A 151 -0.17 -14.59 -21.66
CA PRO A 151 0.90 -13.84 -21.06
C PRO A 151 0.79 -12.36 -21.34
N VAL A 152 1.21 -11.56 -20.36
CA VAL A 152 1.40 -10.11 -20.47
C VAL A 152 2.87 -9.81 -20.24
N ASP A 153 3.46 -8.93 -21.04
CA ASP A 153 4.84 -8.49 -20.84
C ASP A 153 4.89 -7.67 -19.52
N PRO A 154 5.76 -8.02 -18.56
CA PRO A 154 5.94 -7.24 -17.35
C PRO A 154 6.30 -5.76 -17.56
N GLU A 155 6.93 -5.42 -18.68
CA GLU A 155 7.25 -4.03 -19.03
C GLU A 155 6.02 -3.22 -19.46
N GLU A 156 4.92 -3.86 -19.85
CA GLU A 156 3.67 -3.22 -20.23
C GLU A 156 2.69 -3.01 -19.06
N LEU A 157 3.05 -3.46 -17.86
CA LEU A 157 2.21 -3.31 -16.68
C LEU A 157 2.14 -1.85 -16.24
N VAL A 158 0.94 -1.42 -15.83
CA VAL A 158 0.72 -0.05 -15.35
C VAL A 158 1.50 0.17 -14.06
N ARG A 159 2.32 1.24 -14.03
CA ARG A 159 3.09 1.65 -12.85
C ARG A 159 2.52 2.91 -12.24
N LEU A 160 2.55 2.98 -10.91
CA LEU A 160 2.24 4.22 -10.20
C LEU A 160 3.44 5.16 -10.25
N GLU A 161 3.18 6.43 -10.50
CA GLU A 161 4.16 7.47 -10.27
C GLU A 161 4.31 7.67 -8.75
N MET A 162 5.47 7.31 -8.22
CA MET A 162 5.80 7.52 -6.82
C MET A 162 6.47 8.88 -6.69
N PRO A 163 5.91 9.82 -5.90
CA PRO A 163 6.57 11.09 -5.70
C PRO A 163 7.91 10.90 -4.99
N GLU A 164 8.97 11.46 -5.53
CA GLU A 164 10.29 11.48 -4.89
C GLU A 164 10.45 12.75 -4.03
N PRO A 165 11.18 12.69 -2.90
CA PRO A 165 11.47 13.88 -2.12
C PRO A 165 12.51 14.74 -2.83
N GLU A 166 12.37 16.07 -2.74
CA GLU A 166 13.41 17.00 -3.17
C GLU A 166 14.36 17.25 -1.99
N VAL A 167 15.52 16.61 -2.01
CA VAL A 167 16.51 16.71 -0.94
C VAL A 167 17.55 17.76 -1.30
N GLY A 168 17.50 18.93 -0.66
CA GLY A 168 18.50 19.98 -0.75
C GLY A 168 19.43 20.00 0.46
N GLN A 169 20.43 20.89 0.45
CA GLN A 169 21.47 20.94 1.50
C GLN A 169 20.92 21.27 2.90
N HIS A 170 19.89 22.12 3.01
CA HIS A 170 19.29 22.54 4.28
C HIS A 170 17.76 22.50 4.24
N ARG A 171 17.20 22.02 3.16
CA ARG A 171 15.77 22.03 2.96
C ARG A 171 15.32 20.82 2.18
N ILE A 172 14.30 20.14 2.70
CA ILE A 172 13.72 18.96 2.07
C ILE A 172 12.25 19.23 1.85
N ARG A 173 11.81 18.99 0.61
CA ARG A 173 10.41 18.99 0.26
C ARG A 173 9.94 17.54 0.16
N ALA A 174 9.04 17.15 1.04
CA ALA A 174 8.46 15.82 1.11
C ALA A 174 6.96 15.85 0.89
N VAL A 175 6.41 14.73 0.44
CA VAL A 175 4.98 14.53 0.22
C VAL A 175 4.43 13.56 1.26
N VAL A 176 3.24 13.86 1.76
CA VAL A 176 2.49 12.96 2.66
C VAL A 176 2.01 11.75 1.86
N MET A 177 2.50 10.57 2.20
CA MET A 177 2.18 9.32 1.52
C MET A 177 0.99 8.60 2.14
N VAL A 178 0.94 8.59 3.47
CA VAL A 178 -0.10 7.90 4.24
C VAL A 178 -0.41 8.71 5.49
N VAL A 179 -1.69 8.83 5.80
CA VAL A 179 -2.17 9.27 7.12
C VAL A 179 -2.85 8.07 7.78
N ASP A 180 -2.30 7.59 8.90
CA ASP A 180 -2.87 6.46 9.61
C ASP A 180 -4.09 6.86 10.46
N ARG A 181 -4.80 5.87 11.03
CA ARG A 181 -5.98 6.11 11.88
C ARG A 181 -5.71 6.91 13.15
N PHE A 182 -4.46 7.00 13.58
CA PHE A 182 -4.04 7.80 14.74
C PHE A 182 -3.70 9.24 14.34
N GLY A 183 -3.66 9.52 13.03
CA GLY A 183 -3.26 10.80 12.47
C GLY A 183 -1.75 10.99 12.39
N ASN A 184 -0.98 9.92 12.42
CA ASN A 184 0.43 9.97 12.07
C ASN A 184 0.57 10.16 10.57
N VAL A 185 1.56 10.93 10.15
CA VAL A 185 1.77 11.39 8.77
C VAL A 185 3.08 10.81 8.27
N ALA A 186 3.03 9.75 7.46
CA ALA A 186 4.21 9.16 6.82
C ALA A 186 4.57 9.93 5.55
N LEU A 187 5.86 10.20 5.37
CA LEU A 187 6.40 10.97 4.24
C LEU A 187 7.04 10.03 3.19
N ASN A 188 7.21 10.54 1.98
CA ASN A 188 8.02 9.89 0.92
C ASN A 188 9.53 9.99 1.19
N LEU A 189 9.93 10.25 2.42
CA LEU A 189 11.31 10.46 2.85
C LEU A 189 11.75 9.31 3.76
N ARG A 190 12.93 8.76 3.50
CA ARG A 190 13.52 7.69 4.30
C ARG A 190 14.66 8.25 5.16
N ARG A 191 14.92 7.57 6.29
CA ARG A 191 15.99 7.99 7.20
C ARG A 191 17.36 7.98 6.55
N ASP A 192 17.65 7.02 5.68
CA ASP A 192 18.93 6.89 4.98
C ASP A 192 19.22 8.01 3.95
N GLN A 193 18.22 8.84 3.65
CA GLN A 193 18.35 10.03 2.81
C GLN A 193 18.79 11.28 3.59
N LEU A 194 18.96 11.19 4.91
CA LEU A 194 19.34 12.27 5.80
C LEU A 194 20.61 11.94 6.58
N ASP A 195 21.41 12.96 6.90
CA ASP A 195 22.56 12.81 7.79
C ASP A 195 22.10 12.42 9.21
N GLU A 196 22.81 11.49 9.85
CA GLU A 196 22.51 11.04 11.23
C GLU A 196 22.48 12.20 12.25
N ALA A 197 23.30 13.22 12.03
CA ALA A 197 23.37 14.38 12.93
C ALA A 197 22.11 15.27 12.85
N GLU A 198 21.43 15.30 11.71
CA GLU A 198 20.22 16.09 11.51
C GLU A 198 19.01 15.49 12.22
N LEU A 199 19.05 14.19 12.47
CA LEU A 199 18.01 13.43 13.14
C LEU A 199 18.42 12.92 14.54
N ALA A 200 19.47 13.49 15.13
CA ALA A 200 19.82 13.15 16.52
C ALA A 200 18.62 13.41 17.44
N ALA A 201 18.34 12.45 18.33
CA ALA A 201 17.21 12.57 19.25
C ALA A 201 17.28 13.87 20.06
N GLY A 202 16.18 14.61 20.11
CA GLY A 202 16.10 15.92 20.75
C GLY A 202 16.38 17.11 19.81
N THR A 203 16.85 16.87 18.58
CA THR A 203 17.04 17.95 17.59
C THR A 203 15.69 18.57 17.23
N ARG A 204 15.65 19.90 17.24
CA ARG A 204 14.48 20.64 16.79
C ARG A 204 14.54 20.85 15.29
N VAL A 205 13.50 20.39 14.58
CA VAL A 205 13.33 20.52 13.15
C VAL A 205 12.20 21.50 12.89
N GLU A 206 12.49 22.57 12.14
CA GLU A 206 11.45 23.46 11.64
C GLU A 206 10.80 22.83 10.41
N LEU A 207 9.49 22.93 10.31
CA LEU A 207 8.76 22.48 9.15
C LEU A 207 7.69 23.48 8.73
N THR A 208 7.48 23.59 7.44
CA THR A 208 6.43 24.44 6.85
C THR A 208 5.43 23.55 6.14
N CYS A 209 4.15 23.74 6.47
CA CYS A 209 3.04 23.07 5.85
C CYS A 209 1.92 24.06 5.61
N SER A 210 1.34 24.08 4.40
CA SER A 210 0.25 25.01 4.01
C SER A 210 0.54 26.48 4.37
N GLY A 211 1.82 26.90 4.24
CA GLY A 211 2.27 28.26 4.57
C GLY A 211 2.41 28.58 6.06
N GLN A 212 2.15 27.63 6.95
CA GLN A 212 2.33 27.75 8.40
C GLN A 212 3.60 27.04 8.86
N ARG A 213 4.29 27.64 9.84
CA ARG A 213 5.49 27.05 10.46
C ARG A 213 5.12 26.26 11.70
N PHE A 214 5.76 25.12 11.82
CA PHE A 214 5.67 24.23 12.97
C PHE A 214 7.07 23.80 13.40
N TYR A 215 7.17 23.21 14.59
CA TYR A 215 8.43 22.68 15.09
C TYR A 215 8.19 21.27 15.58
N ALA A 216 8.93 20.31 15.04
CA ALA A 216 9.00 18.96 15.53
C ALA A 216 10.28 18.71 16.31
N VAL A 217 10.25 17.78 17.21
CA VAL A 217 11.45 17.26 17.88
C VAL A 217 11.77 15.90 17.27
N SER A 218 13.01 15.70 16.84
CA SER A 218 13.46 14.38 16.41
C SER A 218 13.42 13.41 17.60
N ALA A 219 12.74 12.28 17.42
CA ALA A 219 12.50 11.29 18.46
C ALA A 219 12.72 9.87 17.93
N ARG A 220 13.02 8.93 18.80
CA ARG A 220 13.04 7.49 18.45
C ARG A 220 11.70 6.84 18.71
N THR A 221 10.98 7.35 19.71
CA THR A 221 9.68 6.82 20.11
C THR A 221 8.73 7.96 20.53
N PHE A 222 7.44 7.65 20.62
CA PHE A 222 6.43 8.60 21.11
C PHE A 222 6.67 9.06 22.57
N ALA A 223 7.42 8.27 23.35
CA ALA A 223 7.71 8.56 24.76
C ALA A 223 8.85 9.56 24.95
N ASP A 224 9.65 9.82 23.91
CA ASP A 224 10.81 10.73 24.00
C ASP A 224 10.41 12.21 24.03
N ALA A 225 9.12 12.51 23.83
CA ALA A 225 8.62 13.88 23.84
C ALA A 225 7.39 14.03 24.75
N PRO A 226 7.20 15.21 25.40
CA PRO A 226 6.02 15.48 26.20
C PRO A 226 4.70 15.32 25.44
N PRO A 227 3.59 14.99 26.11
CA PRO A 227 2.27 14.97 25.49
C PRO A 227 1.94 16.29 24.77
N GLY A 228 1.38 16.20 23.57
CA GLY A 228 1.07 17.34 22.71
C GLY A 228 2.24 17.82 21.83
N SER A 229 3.45 17.29 21.99
CA SER A 229 4.59 17.63 21.16
C SER A 229 4.48 16.98 19.78
N LEU A 230 4.79 17.75 18.73
CA LEU A 230 5.01 17.22 17.39
C LEU A 230 6.40 16.61 17.33
N ILE A 231 6.49 15.37 16.84
CA ILE A 231 7.73 14.64 16.69
C ILE A 231 7.96 14.25 15.23
N LEU A 232 9.23 14.21 14.83
CA LEU A 232 9.72 13.58 13.60
C LEU A 232 10.44 12.30 13.99
N TYR A 233 10.01 11.16 13.45
CA TYR A 233 10.54 9.85 13.81
C TYR A 233 10.58 8.92 12.61
N GLU A 234 11.33 7.83 12.71
CA GLU A 234 11.28 6.74 11.74
C GLU A 234 10.16 5.78 12.13
N ASP A 235 9.24 5.54 11.20
CA ASP A 235 8.15 4.58 11.41
C ASP A 235 8.63 3.13 11.31
N SER A 236 7.73 2.17 11.57
CA SER A 236 8.05 0.73 11.53
C SER A 236 8.35 0.20 10.12
N TYR A 237 8.22 1.02 9.09
CA TYR A 237 8.50 0.67 7.69
C TYR A 237 9.73 1.41 7.12
N GLY A 238 10.45 2.17 7.98
CA GLY A 238 11.66 2.89 7.61
C GLY A 238 11.41 4.23 6.93
N SER A 239 10.18 4.72 6.93
CA SER A 239 9.85 6.06 6.45
C SER A 239 9.92 7.08 7.57
N LEU A 240 10.32 8.31 7.26
CA LEU A 240 10.17 9.41 8.20
C LEU A 240 8.71 9.79 8.31
N ALA A 241 8.24 9.97 9.53
CA ALA A 241 6.88 10.29 9.84
C ALA A 241 6.77 11.38 10.91
N LEU A 242 5.67 12.12 10.87
CA LEU A 242 5.30 13.10 11.87
C LEU A 242 4.16 12.54 12.72
N ALA A 243 4.29 12.68 14.04
CA ALA A 243 3.25 12.30 14.97
C ALA A 243 3.11 13.35 16.09
N VAL A 244 1.97 13.35 16.73
CA VAL A 244 1.75 14.13 17.97
C VAL A 244 1.60 13.16 19.13
N SER A 245 2.46 13.28 20.15
CA SER A 245 2.34 12.47 21.35
C SER A 245 0.97 12.70 21.99
N ARG A 246 0.10 11.68 21.98
CA ARG A 246 -1.30 11.71 22.41
C ARG A 246 -2.20 12.68 21.62
N GLY A 247 -2.00 12.78 20.29
CA GLY A 247 -2.77 13.63 19.40
C GLY A 247 -2.66 13.19 17.96
N SER A 248 -3.12 14.01 17.02
CA SER A 248 -3.08 13.78 15.58
C SER A 248 -2.20 14.83 14.89
N ALA A 249 -1.12 14.39 14.26
CA ALA A 249 -0.26 15.27 13.45
C ALA A 249 -1.00 15.79 12.22
N ALA A 250 -1.81 14.95 11.57
CA ALA A 250 -2.59 15.34 10.40
C ALA A 250 -3.57 16.49 10.72
N GLN A 251 -4.23 16.43 11.89
CA GLN A 251 -5.12 17.51 12.33
C GLN A 251 -4.33 18.78 12.69
N LEU A 252 -3.23 18.65 13.44
CA LEU A 252 -2.39 19.79 13.82
C LEU A 252 -1.84 20.52 12.60
N LEU A 253 -1.31 19.77 11.62
CA LEU A 253 -0.69 20.29 10.42
C LEU A 253 -1.71 20.65 9.33
N ARG A 254 -2.96 20.20 9.47
CA ARG A 254 -4.03 20.32 8.46
C ARG A 254 -3.62 19.76 7.12
N VAL A 255 -3.05 18.55 7.13
CA VAL A 255 -2.58 17.85 5.93
C VAL A 255 -3.37 16.59 5.67
N GLU A 256 -3.41 16.23 4.41
CA GLU A 256 -3.93 14.99 3.86
C GLU A 256 -2.88 14.33 2.99
N GLU A 257 -3.11 13.10 2.56
CA GLU A 257 -2.26 12.41 1.60
C GLU A 257 -2.13 13.21 0.29
N GLY A 258 -0.91 13.28 -0.26
CA GLY A 258 -0.54 14.16 -1.37
C GLY A 258 -0.16 15.58 -0.95
N GLY A 259 -0.37 15.96 0.31
CA GLY A 259 0.04 17.26 0.84
C GLY A 259 1.56 17.41 0.93
N GLU A 260 2.06 18.63 0.75
CA GLU A 260 3.49 18.94 0.80
C GLU A 260 3.89 19.40 2.20
N ILE A 261 5.04 18.89 2.66
CA ILE A 261 5.72 19.32 3.89
C ILE A 261 7.16 19.66 3.54
N VAL A 262 7.58 20.86 3.94
CA VAL A 262 8.96 21.32 3.80
C VAL A 262 9.63 21.25 5.17
N LEU A 263 10.73 20.49 5.26
CA LEU A 263 11.58 20.41 6.43
C LEU A 263 12.76 21.35 6.23
N ASP A 264 12.96 22.28 7.17
CA ASP A 264 14.12 23.15 7.20
C ASP A 264 15.12 22.60 8.24
N LEU A 265 16.23 22.05 7.74
CA LEU A 265 17.30 21.51 8.53
C LEU A 265 18.22 22.65 8.98
N ALA A 266 18.61 22.67 10.25
CA ALA A 266 19.44 23.72 10.78
C ALA A 266 20.77 23.82 10.00
N ALA A 267 21.13 25.00 9.50
CA ALA A 267 22.48 25.26 9.01
C ALA A 267 23.47 25.03 10.15
N ARG A 268 24.50 24.24 9.92
CA ARG A 268 25.59 24.02 10.86
C ARG A 268 26.40 25.29 11.08
#